data_674b7819848cd41782c5c51656a81c0a
#
_entry.id   674b7819848cd41782c5c51656a81c0a
#
_cell.length_a   1.000
_cell.length_b   1.000
_cell.length_c   1.000
_cell.angle_alpha   90.00
_cell.angle_beta   90.00
_cell.angle_gamma   90.00
#
_symmetry.space_group_name_H-M   'P 1'
#
loop_
_entity.id
_entity.type
_entity.pdbx_description
1 polymer ?
#
loop_
_entity_poly.entity_id
_entity_poly.type
_entity_poly.pdbx_seq_one_letter_code
_entity_poly.pdbx_strand_id
1 'polypeptide(L)'
;MISDSLLDSLATAISKKTQLPEFPAGISVADAYPCLPILTQKVSGSSAGIKAGITNVDLQKLFGLEEALIGLLYQNGEIRSGSNLPYSPHRRIECEMAVTFDAHGNPIAVGPAVEFVSLDFARPEDMSPGNVTLCNLGADQFICGDMRNWDSFDFDALSALEIVATRDGEIVLTTSPMDSLGGPKSAHAWCMAKANELGYSLPQGGILLAGTNGSALPGEPGEYKIHFGHLGSIQFTIEGA
;
A
#
# COMPACT_ATOMS: atom_id res chain seq x y z
N MET A 1 -6.39 -22.55 -11.97
CA MET A 1 -7.37 -22.13 -10.92
C MET A 1 -6.64 -22.08 -9.60
N ILE A 2 -6.72 -20.97 -8.89
CA ILE A 2 -6.11 -20.77 -7.57
C ILE A 2 -6.90 -21.61 -6.56
N SER A 3 -6.19 -22.48 -5.79
CA SER A 3 -6.84 -23.40 -4.84
C SER A 3 -7.01 -22.76 -3.46
N ASP A 4 -8.03 -23.21 -2.71
CA ASP A 4 -8.22 -22.78 -1.32
C ASP A 4 -7.01 -23.08 -0.45
N SER A 5 -6.32 -24.22 -0.69
CA SER A 5 -5.13 -24.58 0.07
C SER A 5 -3.95 -23.62 -0.17
N LEU A 6 -3.82 -23.04 -1.37
CA LEU A 6 -2.83 -22.00 -1.64
C LEU A 6 -3.20 -20.72 -0.88
N LEU A 7 -4.48 -20.32 -0.88
CA LEU A 7 -4.93 -19.14 -0.13
C LEU A 7 -4.75 -19.31 1.39
N ASP A 8 -4.95 -20.51 1.94
CA ASP A 8 -4.68 -20.81 3.35
C ASP A 8 -3.19 -20.71 3.68
N SER A 9 -2.34 -21.21 2.79
CA SER A 9 -0.88 -21.14 2.94
C SER A 9 -0.40 -19.70 2.86
N LEU A 10 -0.92 -18.90 1.91
CA LEU A 10 -0.63 -17.47 1.77
C LEU A 10 -1.08 -16.69 3.00
N ALA A 11 -2.32 -16.89 3.47
CA ALA A 11 -2.83 -16.23 4.66
C ALA A 11 -1.99 -16.54 5.89
N THR A 12 -1.54 -17.78 6.02
CA THR A 12 -0.66 -18.21 7.11
C THR A 12 0.70 -17.54 7.03
N ALA A 13 1.33 -17.50 5.85
CA ALA A 13 2.63 -16.89 5.63
C ALA A 13 2.59 -15.38 5.90
N ILE A 14 1.57 -14.68 5.37
CA ILE A 14 1.36 -13.25 5.58
C ILE A 14 1.15 -12.94 7.07
N SER A 15 0.24 -13.66 7.74
CA SER A 15 -0.07 -13.43 9.16
C SER A 15 1.11 -13.70 10.08
N LYS A 16 1.96 -14.67 9.75
CA LYS A 16 3.16 -15.03 10.51
C LYS A 16 4.41 -14.26 10.08
N LYS A 17 4.33 -13.48 9.00
CA LYS A 17 5.46 -12.76 8.38
C LYS A 17 6.62 -13.69 8.04
N THR A 18 6.29 -14.82 7.42
CA THR A 18 7.24 -15.84 6.96
C THR A 18 7.27 -15.89 5.44
N GLN A 19 8.24 -16.64 4.90
CA GLN A 19 8.39 -16.84 3.46
C GLN A 19 7.07 -17.33 2.82
N LEU A 20 6.73 -16.74 1.67
CA LEU A 20 5.56 -17.08 0.89
C LEU A 20 5.69 -18.50 0.28
N PRO A 21 4.60 -19.26 0.12
CA PRO A 21 4.65 -20.55 -0.53
C PRO A 21 5.06 -20.44 -2.01
N GLU A 22 5.45 -21.55 -2.62
CA GLU A 22 5.64 -21.61 -4.06
C GLU A 22 4.31 -21.45 -4.81
N PHE A 23 4.37 -20.80 -5.96
CA PHE A 23 3.19 -20.52 -6.78
C PHE A 23 3.12 -21.45 -7.98
N PRO A 24 1.91 -21.88 -8.37
CA PRO A 24 1.71 -22.50 -9.68
C PRO A 24 2.01 -21.48 -10.79
N ALA A 25 2.54 -21.97 -11.90
CA ALA A 25 2.85 -21.12 -13.03
C ALA A 25 1.58 -20.53 -13.68
N GLY A 26 1.71 -19.31 -14.23
CA GLY A 26 0.72 -18.71 -15.11
C GLY A 26 -0.48 -18.07 -14.41
N ILE A 27 -0.38 -17.73 -13.14
CA ILE A 27 -1.41 -16.90 -12.47
C ILE A 27 -1.39 -15.52 -13.11
N SER A 28 -2.53 -15.10 -13.66
CA SER A 28 -2.73 -13.76 -14.19
C SER A 28 -3.25 -12.79 -13.11
N VAL A 29 -3.13 -11.48 -13.34
CA VAL A 29 -3.75 -10.45 -12.49
C VAL A 29 -5.27 -10.64 -12.40
N ALA A 30 -5.91 -10.99 -13.52
CA ALA A 30 -7.35 -11.24 -13.58
C ALA A 30 -7.78 -12.45 -12.73
N ASP A 31 -6.94 -13.50 -12.66
CA ASP A 31 -7.20 -14.66 -11.80
C ASP A 31 -7.02 -14.33 -10.32
N ALA A 32 -6.10 -13.41 -10.00
CA ALA A 32 -5.75 -13.04 -8.63
C ALA A 32 -6.78 -12.13 -7.96
N TYR A 33 -7.33 -11.16 -8.66
CA TYR A 33 -8.26 -10.17 -8.09
C TYR A 33 -9.46 -10.78 -7.35
N PRO A 34 -10.17 -11.79 -7.86
CA PRO A 34 -11.28 -12.41 -7.14
C PRO A 34 -10.87 -13.09 -5.81
N CYS A 35 -9.57 -13.38 -5.65
CA CYS A 35 -9.03 -14.01 -4.44
C CYS A 35 -8.72 -13.01 -3.32
N LEU A 36 -8.55 -11.71 -3.62
CA LEU A 36 -8.13 -10.72 -2.61
C LEU A 36 -9.14 -10.56 -1.45
N PRO A 37 -10.46 -10.47 -1.68
CA PRO A 37 -11.41 -10.44 -0.56
C PRO A 37 -11.34 -11.71 0.30
N ILE A 38 -11.14 -12.89 -0.31
CA ILE A 38 -11.02 -14.17 0.40
C ILE A 38 -9.73 -14.19 1.23
N LEU A 39 -8.60 -13.79 0.65
CA LEU A 39 -7.33 -13.71 1.34
C LEU A 39 -7.40 -12.72 2.51
N THR A 40 -7.97 -11.53 2.29
CA THR A 40 -8.13 -10.50 3.31
C THR A 40 -8.99 -11.00 4.47
N GLN A 41 -10.09 -11.71 4.18
CA GLN A 41 -10.91 -12.36 5.20
C GLN A 41 -10.11 -13.38 6.04
N LYS A 42 -9.23 -14.17 5.39
CA LYS A 42 -8.40 -15.16 6.08
C LYS A 42 -7.29 -14.52 6.93
N VAL A 43 -6.72 -13.39 6.50
CA VAL A 43 -5.60 -12.72 7.18
C VAL A 43 -6.09 -11.85 8.34
N SER A 44 -7.15 -11.07 8.17
CA SER A 44 -7.57 -10.03 9.13
C SER A 44 -9.08 -10.01 9.44
N GLY A 45 -9.87 -10.92 8.87
CA GLY A 45 -11.31 -10.99 9.08
C GLY A 45 -12.12 -9.92 8.34
N SER A 46 -11.52 -8.81 7.94
CA SER A 46 -12.14 -7.75 7.14
C SER A 46 -11.08 -6.82 6.54
N SER A 47 -11.53 -5.93 5.65
CA SER A 47 -10.68 -4.90 5.07
C SER A 47 -10.86 -3.56 5.79
N ALA A 48 -9.76 -2.82 6.02
CA ALA A 48 -9.78 -1.41 6.43
C ALA A 48 -9.99 -0.46 5.24
N GLY A 49 -9.83 -0.94 4.01
CA GLY A 49 -9.91 -0.12 2.82
C GLY A 49 -9.16 -0.71 1.64
N ILE A 50 -8.66 0.16 0.78
CA ILE A 50 -7.99 -0.19 -0.47
C ILE A 50 -6.66 0.54 -0.61
N LYS A 51 -5.80 0.01 -1.46
CA LYS A 51 -4.52 0.62 -1.82
C LYS A 51 -4.29 0.56 -3.33
N ALA A 52 -3.67 1.58 -3.90
CA ALA A 52 -3.08 1.49 -5.23
C ALA A 52 -1.66 0.91 -5.13
N GLY A 53 -1.26 0.12 -6.09
CA GLY A 53 0.09 -0.41 -6.18
C GLY A 53 0.60 -0.45 -7.62
N ILE A 54 1.92 -0.49 -7.79
CA ILE A 54 2.60 -0.42 -9.08
C ILE A 54 2.10 0.79 -9.90
N THR A 55 2.03 1.96 -9.22
CA THR A 55 1.53 3.20 -9.80
C THR A 55 2.55 3.88 -10.73
N ASN A 56 3.83 3.51 -10.61
CA ASN A 56 4.90 4.01 -11.48
C ASN A 56 4.80 3.39 -12.89
N VAL A 57 4.71 4.24 -13.92
CA VAL A 57 4.51 3.83 -15.33
C VAL A 57 5.66 2.97 -15.86
N ASP A 58 6.90 3.20 -15.41
CA ASP A 58 8.03 2.40 -15.86
C ASP A 58 8.04 1.00 -15.24
N LEU A 59 7.59 0.88 -13.98
CA LEU A 59 7.35 -0.43 -13.36
C LEU A 59 6.19 -1.17 -14.06
N GLN A 60 5.11 -0.46 -14.43
CA GLN A 60 4.02 -1.07 -15.19
C GLN A 60 4.53 -1.66 -16.49
N LYS A 61 5.31 -0.89 -17.26
CA LYS A 61 5.93 -1.37 -18.52
C LYS A 61 6.84 -2.59 -18.28
N LEU A 62 7.66 -2.55 -17.21
CA LEU A 62 8.56 -3.65 -16.87
C LEU A 62 7.78 -4.95 -16.57
N PHE A 63 6.63 -4.82 -15.91
CA PHE A 63 5.75 -5.94 -15.59
C PHE A 63 4.74 -6.28 -16.70
N GLY A 64 4.74 -5.55 -17.81
CA GLY A 64 3.77 -5.73 -18.89
C GLY A 64 2.34 -5.39 -18.51
N LEU A 65 2.18 -4.44 -17.60
CA LEU A 65 0.88 -3.93 -17.14
C LEU A 65 0.48 -2.69 -17.92
N GLU A 66 -0.81 -2.56 -18.22
CA GLU A 66 -1.39 -1.39 -18.90
C GLU A 66 -1.84 -0.30 -17.93
N GLU A 67 -2.02 -0.65 -16.66
CA GLU A 67 -2.48 0.24 -15.58
C GLU A 67 -1.89 -0.17 -14.24
N ALA A 68 -2.10 0.65 -13.22
CA ALA A 68 -1.79 0.34 -11.84
C ALA A 68 -2.63 -0.84 -11.32
N LEU A 69 -2.25 -1.41 -10.19
CA LEU A 69 -2.99 -2.48 -9.52
C LEU A 69 -3.68 -1.95 -8.27
N ILE A 70 -4.71 -2.68 -7.81
CA ILE A 70 -5.41 -2.39 -6.58
C ILE A 70 -5.27 -3.56 -5.60
N GLY A 71 -5.09 -3.27 -4.32
CA GLY A 71 -5.09 -4.22 -3.21
C GLY A 71 -6.06 -3.80 -2.11
N LEU A 72 -6.17 -4.63 -1.08
CA LEU A 72 -7.01 -4.39 0.09
C LEU A 72 -6.12 -4.15 1.32
N LEU A 73 -6.46 -3.18 2.15
CA LEU A 73 -5.80 -2.95 3.43
C LEU A 73 -6.34 -3.92 4.48
N TYR A 74 -5.46 -4.54 5.25
CA TYR A 74 -5.87 -5.40 6.35
C TYR A 74 -6.43 -4.57 7.52
N GLN A 75 -7.53 -5.03 8.13
CA GLN A 75 -8.19 -4.34 9.23
C GLN A 75 -7.27 -4.09 10.43
N ASN A 76 -6.34 -5.00 10.67
CA ASN A 76 -5.35 -4.92 11.76
C ASN A 76 -3.99 -4.34 11.30
N GLY A 77 -3.92 -3.77 10.09
CA GLY A 77 -2.69 -3.22 9.50
C GLY A 77 -2.37 -1.81 9.97
N GLU A 78 -3.35 -1.06 10.46
CA GLU A 78 -3.11 0.31 10.91
C GLU A 78 -2.30 0.34 12.20
N ILE A 79 -1.19 1.07 12.19
CA ILE A 79 -0.35 1.34 13.35
C ILE A 79 -0.16 2.84 13.54
N ARG A 80 0.35 3.27 14.70
CA ARG A 80 0.50 4.68 15.03
C ARG A 80 1.87 5.22 14.65
N SER A 81 1.93 6.52 14.36
CA SER A 81 3.21 7.23 14.34
C SER A 81 3.93 7.09 15.68
N GLY A 82 5.24 6.83 15.63
CA GLY A 82 6.07 6.50 16.78
C GLY A 82 6.16 4.98 17.09
N SER A 83 5.56 4.12 16.27
CA SER A 83 5.66 2.66 16.43
C SER A 83 7.07 2.16 16.15
N ASN A 84 7.44 1.08 16.86
CA ASN A 84 8.62 0.28 16.58
C ASN A 84 8.24 -0.95 15.76
N LEU A 85 9.02 -1.22 14.73
CA LEU A 85 8.83 -2.33 13.80
C LEU A 85 10.04 -3.25 13.85
N PRO A 86 9.89 -4.57 13.92
CA PRO A 86 11.01 -5.48 13.81
C PRO A 86 11.63 -5.39 12.42
N TYR A 87 12.95 -5.55 12.30
CA TYR A 87 13.61 -5.63 11.02
C TYR A 87 13.11 -6.81 10.18
N SER A 88 12.96 -6.58 8.88
CA SER A 88 12.74 -7.61 7.88
C SER A 88 13.39 -7.20 6.57
N PRO A 89 14.24 -8.07 5.96
CA PRO A 89 14.96 -7.74 4.73
C PRO A 89 14.02 -7.55 3.52
N HIS A 90 12.79 -8.07 3.60
CA HIS A 90 11.79 -7.99 2.54
C HIS A 90 10.83 -6.81 2.70
N ARG A 91 10.94 -6.06 3.82
CA ARG A 91 10.11 -4.87 4.03
C ARG A 91 10.55 -3.74 3.12
N ARG A 92 9.56 -3.05 2.54
CA ARG A 92 9.72 -1.77 1.88
C ARG A 92 8.84 -0.74 2.56
N ILE A 93 9.28 0.52 2.51
CA ILE A 93 8.58 1.68 3.06
C ILE A 93 8.13 2.53 1.88
N GLU A 94 6.86 2.84 1.83
CA GLU A 94 6.23 3.61 0.76
C GLU A 94 5.65 4.90 1.34
N CYS A 95 6.11 6.06 0.82
CA CYS A 95 5.58 7.36 1.19
C CYS A 95 4.34 7.63 0.35
N GLU A 96 3.20 7.87 0.99
CA GLU A 96 1.91 7.96 0.32
C GLU A 96 1.05 9.13 0.79
N MET A 97 -0.05 9.35 0.09
CA MET A 97 -1.18 10.11 0.59
C MET A 97 -2.32 9.15 0.90
N ALA A 98 -3.03 9.40 2.00
CA ALA A 98 -4.24 8.66 2.34
C ALA A 98 -5.49 9.51 2.06
N VAL A 99 -6.58 8.84 1.70
CA VAL A 99 -7.92 9.43 1.62
C VAL A 99 -8.87 8.57 2.45
N THR A 100 -9.62 9.17 3.38
CA THR A 100 -10.73 8.49 4.02
C THR A 100 -12.00 8.70 3.21
N PHE A 101 -12.87 7.70 3.16
CA PHE A 101 -14.10 7.73 2.38
C PHE A 101 -15.29 7.14 3.15
N ASP A 102 -16.52 7.54 2.78
CA ASP A 102 -17.76 7.04 3.36
C ASP A 102 -18.20 5.69 2.76
N ALA A 103 -19.35 5.16 3.21
CA ALA A 103 -19.90 3.90 2.71
C ALA A 103 -20.28 3.92 1.21
N HIS A 104 -20.35 5.07 0.61
CA HIS A 104 -20.64 5.25 -0.82
C HIS A 104 -19.38 5.49 -1.66
N GLY A 105 -18.19 5.49 -1.01
CA GLY A 105 -16.91 5.78 -1.64
C GLY A 105 -16.65 7.28 -1.82
N ASN A 106 -17.46 8.17 -1.26
CA ASN A 106 -17.19 9.61 -1.34
C ASN A 106 -16.03 9.98 -0.40
N PRO A 107 -15.08 10.81 -0.84
CA PRO A 107 -13.94 11.20 -0.03
C PRO A 107 -14.38 12.13 1.11
N ILE A 108 -13.82 11.92 2.30
CA ILE A 108 -14.11 12.70 3.52
C ILE A 108 -12.89 13.55 3.92
N ALA A 109 -11.72 12.96 3.92
CA ALA A 109 -10.49 13.64 4.33
C ALA A 109 -9.28 13.10 3.57
N VAL A 110 -8.20 13.89 3.54
CA VAL A 110 -6.92 13.56 2.90
C VAL A 110 -5.77 13.93 3.82
N GLY A 111 -4.70 13.15 3.82
CA GLY A 111 -3.53 13.43 4.65
C GLY A 111 -2.34 12.54 4.30
N PRO A 112 -1.21 12.71 5.03
CA PRO A 112 -0.03 11.90 4.89
C PRO A 112 -0.28 10.44 5.23
N ALA A 113 0.45 9.54 4.54
CA ALA A 113 0.48 8.13 4.92
C ALA A 113 1.86 7.50 4.65
N VAL A 114 2.13 6.42 5.35
CA VAL A 114 3.25 5.52 5.08
C VAL A 114 2.71 4.11 5.03
N GLU A 115 3.00 3.39 3.96
CA GLU A 115 2.71 1.96 3.87
C GLU A 115 4.00 1.14 4.04
N PHE A 116 3.86 0.02 4.71
CA PHE A 116 4.88 -1.01 4.80
C PHE A 116 4.40 -2.21 4.00
N VAL A 117 5.19 -2.59 3.00
CA VAL A 117 4.89 -3.76 2.18
C VAL A 117 5.97 -4.81 2.36
N SER A 118 5.60 -6.08 2.25
CA SER A 118 6.54 -7.20 2.38
C SER A 118 6.18 -8.32 1.42
N LEU A 119 7.16 -8.73 0.61
CA LEU A 119 7.03 -9.84 -0.35
C LEU A 119 8.29 -10.69 -0.24
N ASP A 120 8.22 -11.78 0.52
CA ASP A 120 9.30 -12.77 0.68
C ASP A 120 8.99 -14.00 -0.17
N PHE A 121 9.20 -13.89 -1.48
CA PHE A 121 9.01 -15.01 -2.41
C PHE A 121 10.06 -16.09 -2.20
N ALA A 122 9.63 -17.36 -2.16
CA ALA A 122 10.52 -18.50 -2.05
C ALA A 122 11.46 -18.62 -3.27
N ARG A 123 11.01 -18.18 -4.44
CA ARG A 123 11.76 -18.22 -5.68
C ARG A 123 11.69 -16.86 -6.39
N PRO A 124 12.81 -16.34 -6.94
CA PRO A 124 12.80 -15.07 -7.68
C PRO A 124 11.81 -15.04 -8.86
N GLU A 125 11.62 -16.17 -9.55
CA GLU A 125 10.70 -16.32 -10.68
C GLU A 125 9.23 -16.19 -10.28
N ASP A 126 8.91 -16.34 -8.98
CA ASP A 126 7.55 -16.14 -8.48
C ASP A 126 7.16 -14.65 -8.41
N MET A 127 8.10 -13.71 -8.57
CA MET A 127 7.80 -12.28 -8.63
C MET A 127 7.20 -11.91 -9.99
N SER A 128 5.95 -12.29 -10.21
CA SER A 128 5.15 -11.96 -11.40
C SER A 128 3.98 -11.05 -11.02
N PRO A 129 3.41 -10.26 -11.95
CA PRO A 129 2.26 -9.40 -11.64
C PRO A 129 1.10 -10.14 -11.01
N GLY A 130 0.77 -11.33 -11.50
CA GLY A 130 -0.31 -12.15 -10.96
C GLY A 130 -0.04 -12.62 -9.53
N ASN A 131 1.18 -13.08 -9.22
CA ASN A 131 1.54 -13.53 -7.89
C ASN A 131 1.64 -12.35 -6.91
N VAL A 132 2.20 -11.21 -7.34
CA VAL A 132 2.22 -9.97 -6.56
C VAL A 132 0.80 -9.53 -6.23
N THR A 133 -0.11 -9.56 -7.21
CA THR A 133 -1.53 -9.27 -6.98
C THR A 133 -2.13 -10.28 -6.00
N LEU A 134 -1.91 -11.57 -6.20
CA LEU A 134 -2.45 -12.62 -5.32
C LEU A 134 -1.94 -12.49 -3.87
N CYS A 135 -0.72 -11.97 -3.66
CA CYS A 135 -0.19 -11.61 -2.35
C CYS A 135 -0.69 -10.25 -1.84
N ASN A 136 -1.79 -9.75 -2.41
CA ASN A 136 -2.39 -8.46 -2.03
C ASN A 136 -1.37 -7.30 -2.10
N LEU A 137 -0.53 -7.29 -3.14
CA LEU A 137 0.52 -6.31 -3.39
C LEU A 137 1.50 -6.13 -2.21
N GLY A 138 1.69 -7.19 -1.41
CA GLY A 138 2.57 -7.17 -0.25
C GLY A 138 2.04 -6.38 0.95
N ALA A 139 0.76 -6.01 0.99
CA ALA A 139 0.18 -5.27 2.10
C ALA A 139 0.54 -5.90 3.45
N ASP A 140 1.05 -5.09 4.39
CA ASP A 140 1.38 -5.51 5.76
C ASP A 140 0.79 -4.52 6.76
N GLN A 141 1.41 -3.35 6.92
CA GLN A 141 1.01 -2.32 7.89
C GLN A 141 1.02 -0.95 7.24
N PHE A 142 0.33 0.01 7.87
CA PHE A 142 0.34 1.40 7.42
C PHE A 142 0.13 2.37 8.58
N ILE A 143 0.57 3.62 8.38
CA ILE A 143 0.37 4.74 9.31
C ILE A 143 -0.36 5.84 8.53
N CYS A 144 -1.47 6.34 9.07
CA CYS A 144 -2.05 7.60 8.64
C CYS A 144 -1.60 8.73 9.56
N GLY A 145 -1.22 9.86 8.97
CA GLY A 145 -0.94 11.11 9.68
C GLY A 145 -2.22 11.93 9.93
N ASP A 146 -2.04 13.23 10.17
CA ASP A 146 -3.16 14.14 10.38
C ASP A 146 -4.00 14.31 9.12
N MET A 147 -5.26 13.90 9.19
CA MET A 147 -6.19 14.01 8.08
C MET A 147 -6.88 15.39 8.05
N ARG A 148 -6.97 15.98 6.87
CA ARG A 148 -7.61 17.28 6.61
C ARG A 148 -8.92 17.06 5.87
N ASN A 149 -9.94 17.86 6.20
CA ASN A 149 -11.24 17.76 5.54
C ASN A 149 -11.09 17.98 4.02
N TRP A 150 -11.68 17.07 3.24
CA TRP A 150 -11.54 17.01 1.78
C TRP A 150 -12.06 18.26 1.07
N ASP A 151 -13.24 18.78 1.46
CA ASP A 151 -13.89 19.89 0.77
C ASP A 151 -13.16 21.22 0.94
N SER A 152 -12.41 21.36 2.04
CA SER A 152 -11.64 22.56 2.33
C SER A 152 -10.13 22.39 2.05
N PHE A 153 -9.70 21.24 1.52
CA PHE A 153 -8.30 20.96 1.25
C PHE A 153 -7.82 21.68 -0.02
N ASP A 154 -6.68 22.35 0.08
CA ASP A 154 -6.04 22.98 -1.07
C ASP A 154 -5.20 21.95 -1.86
N PHE A 155 -5.84 21.29 -2.84
CA PHE A 155 -5.17 20.32 -3.69
C PHE A 155 -4.15 20.95 -4.64
N ASP A 156 -4.29 22.23 -4.99
CA ASP A 156 -3.37 22.92 -5.91
C ASP A 156 -2.02 23.13 -5.23
N ALA A 157 -2.02 23.34 -3.91
CA ALA A 157 -0.79 23.46 -3.12
C ALA A 157 0.06 22.18 -3.09
N LEU A 158 -0.50 21.00 -3.38
CA LEU A 158 0.24 19.74 -3.43
C LEU A 158 1.33 19.71 -4.51
N SER A 159 1.14 20.44 -5.61
CA SER A 159 2.13 20.50 -6.69
C SER A 159 3.46 21.12 -6.29
N ALA A 160 3.47 21.95 -5.26
CA ALA A 160 4.66 22.60 -4.70
C ALA A 160 5.17 21.91 -3.42
N LEU A 161 4.49 20.86 -2.96
CA LEU A 161 4.86 20.17 -1.73
C LEU A 161 5.88 19.07 -2.00
N GLU A 162 6.94 19.03 -1.20
CA GLU A 162 7.90 17.95 -1.17
C GLU A 162 7.62 17.02 0.02
N ILE A 163 7.72 15.71 -0.25
CA ILE A 163 7.79 14.66 0.77
C ILE A 163 9.28 14.34 0.95
N VAL A 164 9.78 14.51 2.17
CA VAL A 164 11.18 14.24 2.51
C VAL A 164 11.25 13.16 3.57
N ALA A 165 11.79 12.00 3.21
CA ALA A 165 12.06 10.93 4.15
C ALA A 165 13.52 10.99 4.62
N THR A 166 13.71 10.90 5.94
CA THR A 166 15.03 10.78 6.57
C THR A 166 15.12 9.49 7.35
N ARG A 167 16.35 8.92 7.41
CA ARG A 167 16.72 7.84 8.30
C ARG A 167 17.93 8.29 9.11
N ASP A 168 17.85 8.23 10.43
CA ASP A 168 18.89 8.69 11.37
C ASP A 168 19.38 10.13 11.09
N GLY A 169 18.46 10.98 10.60
CA GLY A 169 18.72 12.37 10.22
C GLY A 169 19.23 12.58 8.79
N GLU A 170 19.58 11.53 8.07
CA GLU A 170 20.06 11.57 6.68
C GLU A 170 18.88 11.47 5.70
N ILE A 171 18.85 12.32 4.65
CA ILE A 171 17.83 12.25 3.61
C ILE A 171 18.02 10.99 2.78
N VAL A 172 16.98 10.14 2.72
CA VAL A 172 16.97 8.90 1.93
C VAL A 172 16.00 8.96 0.75
N LEU A 173 15.06 9.90 0.74
CA LEU A 173 14.13 10.13 -0.37
C LEU A 173 13.64 11.57 -0.34
N THR A 174 13.52 12.17 -1.53
CA THR A 174 12.71 13.38 -1.77
C THR A 174 11.80 13.08 -2.97
N THR A 175 10.51 13.36 -2.81
CA THR A 175 9.49 13.04 -3.82
C THR A 175 8.30 14.01 -3.71
N SER A 176 7.30 13.87 -4.57
CA SER A 176 6.10 14.72 -4.60
C SER A 176 4.84 13.90 -4.32
N PRO A 177 3.85 14.43 -3.60
CA PRO A 177 2.54 13.77 -3.46
C PRO A 177 1.78 13.61 -4.78
N MET A 178 2.30 14.22 -5.87
CA MET A 178 1.74 14.13 -7.22
C MET A 178 2.32 12.99 -8.04
N ASP A 179 3.38 12.30 -7.55
CA ASP A 179 4.09 11.27 -8.33
C ASP A 179 3.27 9.99 -8.51
N SER A 180 2.35 9.71 -7.59
CA SER A 180 1.44 8.57 -7.72
C SER A 180 0.11 8.99 -8.34
N LEU A 181 -0.23 8.42 -9.49
CA LEU A 181 -1.51 8.59 -10.21
C LEU A 181 -1.95 10.06 -10.41
N GLY A 182 -1.01 11.02 -10.38
CA GLY A 182 -1.31 12.45 -10.49
C GLY A 182 -1.89 13.06 -9.22
N GLY A 183 -1.63 12.45 -8.07
CA GLY A 183 -2.00 12.92 -6.74
C GLY A 183 -3.28 12.29 -6.17
N PRO A 184 -3.60 12.57 -4.89
CA PRO A 184 -4.63 11.83 -4.14
C PRO A 184 -6.04 11.97 -4.71
N LYS A 185 -6.36 13.09 -5.40
CA LYS A 185 -7.66 13.30 -6.03
C LYS A 185 -7.89 12.36 -7.21
N SER A 186 -6.90 12.26 -8.09
CA SER A 186 -6.94 11.36 -9.24
C SER A 186 -6.84 9.89 -8.81
N ALA A 187 -5.99 9.60 -7.84
CA ALA A 187 -5.85 8.26 -7.25
C ALA A 187 -7.16 7.77 -6.63
N HIS A 188 -7.87 8.63 -5.87
CA HIS A 188 -9.18 8.31 -5.32
C HIS A 188 -10.17 7.95 -6.43
N ALA A 189 -10.31 8.79 -7.44
CA ALA A 189 -11.25 8.55 -8.54
C ALA A 189 -10.95 7.22 -9.25
N TRP A 190 -9.68 6.96 -9.55
CA TRP A 190 -9.26 5.72 -10.21
C TRP A 190 -9.50 4.48 -9.33
N CYS A 191 -9.10 4.52 -8.06
CA CYS A 191 -9.26 3.39 -7.14
C CYS A 191 -10.73 3.04 -6.89
N MET A 192 -11.60 4.04 -6.74
CA MET A 192 -13.04 3.80 -6.55
C MET A 192 -13.67 3.18 -7.80
N ALA A 193 -13.31 3.66 -8.99
CA ALA A 193 -13.77 3.07 -10.26
C ALA A 193 -13.30 1.62 -10.39
N LYS A 194 -12.03 1.33 -10.07
CA LYS A 194 -11.45 0.00 -10.16
C LYS A 194 -12.05 -0.96 -9.13
N ALA A 195 -12.25 -0.52 -7.88
CA ALA A 195 -12.92 -1.32 -6.85
C ALA A 195 -14.35 -1.69 -7.26
N ASN A 196 -15.08 -0.74 -7.85
CA ASN A 196 -16.43 -0.98 -8.37
C ASN A 196 -16.41 -1.97 -9.56
N GLU A 197 -15.49 -1.82 -10.51
CA GLU A 197 -15.30 -2.76 -11.63
C GLU A 197 -15.07 -4.19 -11.14
N LEU A 198 -14.26 -4.35 -10.09
CA LEU A 198 -13.93 -5.64 -9.49
C LEU A 198 -15.03 -6.16 -8.54
N GLY A 199 -16.08 -5.38 -8.28
CA GLY A 199 -17.17 -5.74 -7.37
C GLY A 199 -16.74 -5.81 -5.90
N TYR A 200 -15.72 -5.06 -5.50
CA TYR A 200 -15.27 -5.05 -4.11
C TYR A 200 -16.25 -4.30 -3.21
N SER A 201 -16.62 -4.94 -2.09
CA SER A 201 -17.37 -4.28 -1.03
C SER A 201 -16.43 -3.44 -0.17
N LEU A 202 -16.61 -2.11 -0.21
CA LEU A 202 -15.81 -1.19 0.59
C LEU A 202 -16.36 -1.09 2.02
N PRO A 203 -15.48 -0.97 3.04
CA PRO A 203 -15.92 -0.75 4.41
C PRO A 203 -16.55 0.64 4.57
N GLN A 204 -17.46 0.78 5.52
CA GLN A 204 -17.98 2.08 5.91
C GLN A 204 -16.89 2.86 6.66
N GLY A 205 -16.51 4.04 6.16
CA GLY A 205 -15.41 4.82 6.73
C GLY A 205 -14.03 4.25 6.42
N GLY A 206 -13.83 3.72 5.20
CA GLY A 206 -12.59 3.10 4.76
C GLY A 206 -11.45 4.08 4.49
N ILE A 207 -10.25 3.52 4.36
CA ILE A 207 -9.01 4.22 4.01
C ILE A 207 -8.59 3.79 2.62
N LEU A 208 -8.16 4.76 1.82
CA LEU A 208 -7.47 4.52 0.56
C LEU A 208 -6.03 5.02 0.71
N LEU A 209 -5.05 4.18 0.41
CA LEU A 209 -3.68 4.58 0.17
C LEU A 209 -3.48 4.80 -1.33
N ALA A 210 -2.98 6.00 -1.68
CA ALA A 210 -3.00 6.51 -3.05
C ALA A 210 -1.87 5.98 -3.94
N GLY A 211 -1.03 5.11 -3.40
CA GLY A 211 0.14 4.53 -4.06
C GLY A 211 1.42 5.30 -3.78
N THR A 212 2.52 4.59 -3.96
CA THR A 212 3.87 5.06 -3.62
C THR A 212 4.24 6.33 -4.38
N ASN A 213 4.62 7.37 -3.66
CA ASN A 213 5.24 8.57 -4.21
C ASN A 213 6.75 8.37 -4.32
N GLY A 214 7.28 8.44 -5.53
CA GLY A 214 8.69 8.15 -5.81
C GLY A 214 9.01 6.65 -5.75
N SER A 215 10.07 6.28 -5.04
CA SER A 215 10.54 4.89 -4.93
C SER A 215 10.27 4.32 -3.54
N ALA A 216 9.89 3.05 -3.48
CA ALA A 216 9.83 2.31 -2.23
C ALA A 216 11.23 2.16 -1.62
N LEU A 217 11.41 2.56 -0.36
CA LEU A 217 12.68 2.47 0.36
C LEU A 217 12.90 1.08 0.96
N PRO A 218 14.13 0.55 1.02
CA PRO A 218 14.44 -0.60 1.85
C PRO A 218 14.12 -0.30 3.32
N GLY A 219 13.50 -1.27 4.02
CA GLY A 219 13.21 -1.17 5.44
C GLY A 219 14.43 -1.49 6.30
N GLU A 220 15.53 -0.73 6.14
CA GLU A 220 16.74 -0.86 6.93
C GLU A 220 16.53 -0.42 8.38
N PRO A 221 17.27 -0.95 9.37
CA PRO A 221 17.22 -0.47 10.74
C PRO A 221 17.55 1.03 10.85
N GLY A 222 16.86 1.73 11.75
CA GLY A 222 17.07 3.16 12.00
C GLY A 222 15.80 3.90 12.40
N GLU A 223 15.95 5.16 12.76
CA GLU A 223 14.85 6.07 13.07
C GLU A 223 14.42 6.82 11.80
N TYR A 224 13.19 6.63 11.40
CA TYR A 224 12.61 7.27 10.23
C TYR A 224 11.73 8.45 10.62
N LYS A 225 11.88 9.54 9.87
CA LYS A 225 10.97 10.67 9.90
C LYS A 225 10.65 11.10 8.48
N ILE A 226 9.35 11.10 8.15
CA ILE A 226 8.87 11.48 6.84
C ILE A 226 8.08 12.76 6.97
N HIS A 227 8.57 13.81 6.35
CA HIS A 227 7.98 15.14 6.33
C HIS A 227 7.11 15.31 5.09
N PHE A 228 5.88 15.76 5.30
CA PHE A 228 4.92 16.11 4.24
C PHE A 228 4.66 17.63 4.25
N GLY A 229 5.72 18.43 4.37
CA GLY A 229 5.62 19.88 4.44
C GLY A 229 4.64 20.34 5.54
N HIS A 230 3.72 21.23 5.18
CA HIS A 230 2.71 21.78 6.10
C HIS A 230 1.63 20.76 6.55
N LEU A 231 1.60 19.56 5.96
CA LEU A 231 0.67 18.49 6.34
C LEU A 231 1.15 17.72 7.58
N GLY A 232 2.41 17.92 8.00
CA GLY A 232 2.94 17.28 9.20
C GLY A 232 4.02 16.24 8.92
N SER A 233 4.24 15.34 9.87
CA SER A 233 5.25 14.30 9.78
C SER A 233 4.77 12.99 10.36
N ILE A 234 5.26 11.88 9.81
CA ILE A 234 5.11 10.53 10.34
C ILE A 234 6.50 10.05 10.80
N GLN A 235 6.55 9.41 11.97
CA GLN A 235 7.79 8.85 12.55
C GLN A 235 7.58 7.40 12.89
N PHE A 236 8.63 6.60 12.79
CA PHE A 236 8.68 5.21 13.24
C PHE A 236 10.14 4.76 13.34
N THR A 237 10.36 3.64 14.03
CA THR A 237 11.69 3.03 14.14
C THR A 237 11.63 1.62 13.57
N ILE A 238 12.63 1.23 12.79
CA ILE A 238 12.89 -0.17 12.44
C ILE A 238 14.03 -0.63 13.34
N GLU A 239 13.76 -1.63 14.19
CA GLU A 239 14.72 -2.15 15.15
C GLU A 239 15.84 -2.90 14.44
N GLY A 240 17.02 -2.94 15.04
CA GLY A 240 18.13 -3.78 14.56
C GLY A 240 17.80 -5.26 14.63
N ALA A 241 18.47 -6.07 13.79
CA ALA A 241 18.33 -7.52 13.77
C ALA A 241 18.93 -8.18 15.04
#